data_e0d14678436586e5557fb735aa6f0307
#
_entry.id   e0d14678436586e5557fb735aa6f0307
#
_cell.length_a   1.000
_cell.length_b   1.000
_cell.length_c   1.000
_cell.angle_alpha   90.00
_cell.angle_beta   90.00
_cell.angle_gamma   90.00
#
_symmetry.space_group_name_H-M   'P 1'
#
loop_
_entity.id
_entity.type
_entity.pdbx_description
1 polymer ?
#
loop_
_entity_poly.entity_id
_entity_poly.type
_entity_poly.pdbx_seq_one_letter_code
_entity_poly.pdbx_strand_id
1 'polypeptide(L)'
;MNIIAIKGRLVRDPSTKTTPNGVTVCNITVAVDRAYSNGGEKQTDFFDCVFWRQSAEFVSKYFSKGKEIIVQGEMQSRKWHDKDGNNRISWEIQNAHAEFCGGKSDNSSPSEPVSGFTVIDDSSEDLPF
;
A
#
# COMPACT_ATOMS: atom_id res chain seq x y z
N MET A 1 1.18 -21.39 0.36
CA MET A 1 1.53 -20.05 0.87
C MET A 1 1.15 -19.02 -0.17
N ASN A 2 0.50 -17.95 0.27
CA ASN A 2 0.02 -16.91 -0.65
C ASN A 2 0.36 -15.55 -0.05
N ILE A 3 1.45 -14.98 -0.51
CA ILE A 3 1.93 -13.70 -0.01
C ILE A 3 2.30 -12.82 -1.18
N ILE A 4 1.80 -11.59 -1.14
CA ILE A 4 2.20 -10.58 -2.12
C ILE A 4 2.54 -9.31 -1.36
N ALA A 5 3.60 -8.66 -1.77
CA ALA A 5 3.99 -7.38 -1.21
C ALA A 5 4.28 -6.42 -2.34
N ILE A 6 3.71 -5.23 -2.26
CA ILE A 6 3.90 -4.22 -3.30
C ILE A 6 4.22 -2.88 -2.65
N LYS A 7 4.86 -2.03 -3.40
CA LYS A 7 5.11 -0.65 -3.00
C LYS A 7 4.72 0.24 -4.16
N GLY A 8 3.90 1.23 -3.88
CA GLY A 8 3.46 2.14 -4.90
C GLY A 8 2.77 3.34 -4.30
N ARG A 9 1.90 3.96 -5.09
CA ARG A 9 1.19 5.17 -4.66
C ARG A 9 -0.30 4.98 -4.82
N LEU A 10 -1.06 5.56 -3.91
CA LEU A 10 -2.50 5.54 -4.02
C LEU A 10 -2.94 6.38 -5.21
N VAL A 11 -3.83 5.84 -6.03
CA VAL A 11 -4.32 6.58 -7.19
C VAL A 11 -5.48 7.48 -6.82
N ARG A 12 -6.08 7.26 -5.65
CA ARG A 12 -7.15 8.10 -5.13
C ARG A 12 -7.23 7.91 -3.64
N ASP A 13 -8.04 8.73 -2.98
CA ASP A 13 -8.19 8.63 -1.54
C ASP A 13 -8.83 7.30 -1.16
N PRO A 14 -8.51 6.77 0.02
CA PRO A 14 -9.11 5.51 0.46
C PRO A 14 -10.63 5.60 0.55
N SER A 15 -11.28 4.51 0.17
CA SER A 15 -12.73 4.41 0.27
C SER A 15 -13.06 3.50 1.45
N THR A 16 -13.67 4.06 2.46
CA THR A 16 -13.96 3.36 3.70
C THR A 16 -15.44 3.08 3.83
N LYS A 17 -15.78 1.87 4.22
CA LYS A 17 -17.17 1.48 4.43
C LYS A 17 -17.28 0.67 5.70
N THR A 18 -18.52 0.60 6.19
CA THR A 18 -18.81 -0.25 7.34
C THR A 18 -19.77 -1.34 6.88
N THR A 19 -19.45 -2.58 7.16
CA THR A 19 -20.31 -3.69 6.79
C THR A 19 -21.52 -3.70 7.72
N PRO A 20 -22.58 -4.45 7.34
CA PRO A 20 -23.76 -4.55 8.21
C PRO A 20 -23.41 -5.08 9.60
N ASN A 21 -22.31 -5.83 9.73
CA ASN A 21 -21.89 -6.34 11.02
C ASN A 21 -21.05 -5.34 11.81
N GLY A 22 -20.88 -4.14 11.30
CA GLY A 22 -20.12 -3.12 12.01
C GLY A 22 -18.62 -3.19 11.80
N VAL A 23 -18.16 -3.91 10.80
CA VAL A 23 -16.74 -4.05 10.52
C VAL A 23 -16.30 -3.00 9.51
N THR A 24 -15.21 -2.33 9.82
CA THR A 24 -14.65 -1.32 8.92
C THR A 24 -13.85 -1.98 7.81
N VAL A 25 -14.10 -1.56 6.58
CA VAL A 25 -13.40 -2.06 5.39
C VAL A 25 -12.92 -0.86 4.60
N CYS A 26 -11.66 -0.91 4.17
CA CYS A 26 -11.09 0.17 3.37
C CYS A 26 -10.54 -0.40 2.08
N ASN A 27 -10.89 0.24 0.97
CA ASN A 27 -10.39 -0.15 -0.34
C ASN A 27 -9.51 0.94 -0.89
N ILE A 28 -8.37 0.55 -1.45
CA ILE A 28 -7.51 1.47 -2.15
C ILE A 28 -7.03 0.81 -3.44
N THR A 29 -6.60 1.65 -4.37
CA THR A 29 -5.93 1.18 -5.58
C THR A 29 -4.53 1.74 -5.58
N VAL A 30 -3.55 0.87 -5.74
CA VAL A 30 -2.14 1.25 -5.68
C VAL A 30 -1.53 1.09 -7.06
N ALA A 31 -0.85 2.14 -7.52
CA ALA A 31 -0.15 2.12 -8.79
C ALA A 31 1.31 1.76 -8.55
N VAL A 32 1.77 0.72 -9.24
CA VAL A 32 3.14 0.23 -9.09
C VAL A 32 3.80 0.26 -10.45
N ASP A 33 4.88 1.03 -10.55
CA ASP A 33 5.62 1.11 -11.80
C ASP A 33 6.50 -0.11 -11.96
N ARG A 34 6.55 -0.63 -13.17
CA ARG A 34 7.43 -1.77 -13.44
C ARG A 34 8.86 -1.31 -13.48
N ALA A 35 9.75 -2.20 -13.00
CA ALA A 35 11.18 -1.89 -12.99
C ALA A 35 11.73 -1.72 -14.39
N TYR A 36 11.18 -2.48 -15.33
CA TYR A 36 11.62 -2.40 -16.72
C TYR A 36 10.48 -2.04 -17.61
N SER A 37 10.77 -1.31 -18.66
CA SER A 37 9.80 -1.05 -19.67
C SER A 37 10.43 -1.41 -21.01
N ASN A 38 9.71 -2.20 -21.78
CA ASN A 38 10.19 -2.54 -23.12
C ASN A 38 9.96 -1.35 -24.01
N GLY A 39 10.96 -1.03 -24.80
CA GLY A 39 10.81 0.06 -25.74
C GLY A 39 10.78 1.44 -25.11
N GLY A 40 11.18 1.54 -23.88
CA GLY A 40 11.28 2.85 -23.26
C GLY A 40 10.00 3.42 -22.71
N GLU A 41 8.90 2.71 -22.87
CA GLU A 41 7.64 3.18 -22.33
C GLU A 41 7.44 2.67 -20.94
N LYS A 42 7.12 3.58 -20.04
CA LYS A 42 6.89 3.21 -18.67
C LYS A 42 5.54 2.52 -18.54
N GLN A 43 5.51 1.42 -17.84
CA GLN A 43 4.28 0.69 -17.61
C GLN A 43 3.98 0.65 -16.13
N THR A 44 2.69 0.77 -15.81
CA THR A 44 2.21 0.80 -14.45
C THR A 44 1.13 -0.25 -14.28
N ASP A 45 1.23 -0.98 -13.19
CA ASP A 45 0.20 -1.95 -12.83
C ASP A 45 -0.61 -1.39 -11.67
N PHE A 46 -1.90 -1.72 -11.65
CA PHE A 46 -2.80 -1.24 -10.64
C PHE A 46 -3.30 -2.41 -9.82
N PHE A 47 -3.20 -2.27 -8.50
CA PHE A 47 -3.62 -3.32 -7.57
C PHE A 47 -4.70 -2.81 -6.66
N ASP A 48 -5.81 -3.55 -6.60
CA ASP A 48 -6.86 -3.23 -5.64
C ASP A 48 -6.53 -3.93 -4.34
N CYS A 49 -6.58 -3.19 -3.25
CA CYS A 49 -6.22 -3.71 -1.95
C CYS A 49 -7.36 -3.49 -0.98
N VAL A 50 -7.63 -4.51 -0.17
CA VAL A 50 -8.73 -4.47 0.79
C VAL A 50 -8.17 -4.64 2.19
N PHE A 51 -8.49 -3.67 3.05
CA PHE A 51 -8.05 -3.67 4.44
C PHE A 51 -9.26 -3.83 5.34
N TRP A 52 -9.08 -4.55 6.44
CA TRP A 52 -10.16 -4.83 7.37
C TRP A 52 -9.82 -4.35 8.76
N ARG A 53 -10.86 -3.88 9.47
CA ARG A 53 -10.77 -3.55 10.90
C ARG A 53 -9.68 -2.52 11.17
N GLN A 54 -8.73 -2.84 12.01
CA GLN A 54 -7.69 -1.89 12.38
C GLN A 54 -6.82 -1.46 11.21
N SER A 55 -6.53 -2.38 10.31
CA SER A 55 -5.76 -2.02 9.12
C SER A 55 -6.53 -1.03 8.26
N ALA A 56 -7.84 -1.20 8.17
CA ALA A 56 -8.67 -0.28 7.41
C ALA A 56 -8.64 1.11 8.02
N GLU A 57 -8.75 1.18 9.34
CA GLU A 57 -8.72 2.46 10.03
C GLU A 57 -7.37 3.13 9.88
N PHE A 58 -6.31 2.35 9.95
CA PHE A 58 -4.96 2.88 9.80
C PHE A 58 -4.79 3.53 8.42
N VAL A 59 -5.20 2.81 7.38
CA VAL A 59 -5.03 3.31 6.02
C VAL A 59 -5.90 4.54 5.77
N SER A 60 -7.14 4.51 6.23
CA SER A 60 -8.03 5.64 6.00
C SER A 60 -7.56 6.89 6.73
N LYS A 61 -6.85 6.70 7.85
CA LYS A 61 -6.41 7.83 8.65
C LYS A 61 -5.10 8.43 8.16
N TYR A 62 -4.19 7.61 7.70
CA TYR A 62 -2.84 8.07 7.42
C TYR A 62 -2.44 8.12 5.95
N PHE A 63 -3.26 7.63 5.06
CA PHE A 63 -2.93 7.60 3.63
C PHE A 63 -3.95 8.35 2.81
N SER A 64 -3.45 8.95 1.73
CA SER A 64 -4.31 9.72 0.83
C SER A 64 -3.76 9.60 -0.57
N LYS A 65 -4.49 10.14 -1.53
CA LYS A 65 -4.10 10.11 -2.93
C LYS A 65 -2.68 10.58 -3.11
N GLY A 66 -1.90 9.83 -3.85
CA GLY A 66 -0.53 10.20 -4.19
C GLY A 66 0.51 9.78 -3.19
N LYS A 67 0.11 9.33 -2.01
CA LYS A 67 1.07 8.97 -0.99
C LYS A 67 1.62 7.57 -1.25
N GLU A 68 2.90 7.40 -0.93
CA GLU A 68 3.53 6.09 -1.08
C GLU A 68 3.11 5.15 0.04
N ILE A 69 2.97 3.88 -0.32
CA ILE A 69 2.50 2.88 0.63
C ILE A 69 3.14 1.55 0.30
N ILE A 70 3.43 0.78 1.34
CA ILE A 70 3.83 -0.62 1.18
C ILE A 70 2.66 -1.46 1.66
N VAL A 71 2.23 -2.38 0.81
CA VAL A 71 1.08 -3.23 1.11
C VAL A 71 1.51 -4.68 1.05
N GLN A 72 1.14 -5.44 2.05
CA GLN A 72 1.38 -6.88 2.07
C GLN A 72 0.07 -7.59 2.38
N GLY A 73 -0.20 -8.65 1.65
CA GLY A 73 -1.42 -9.40 1.89
C GLY A 73 -1.46 -10.67 1.07
N GLU A 74 -2.66 -11.10 0.76
CA GLU A 74 -2.89 -12.32 -0.02
C GLU A 74 -3.58 -11.95 -1.32
N MET A 75 -3.15 -12.55 -2.41
CA MET A 75 -3.80 -12.31 -3.70
C MET A 75 -4.97 -13.26 -3.82
N GLN A 76 -6.16 -12.72 -3.95
CA GLN A 76 -7.37 -13.52 -4.05
C GLN A 76 -8.16 -13.12 -5.27
N SER A 77 -8.81 -14.09 -5.88
CA SER A 77 -9.70 -13.83 -6.99
C SER A 77 -11.14 -13.81 -6.50
N ARG A 78 -11.95 -13.04 -7.18
CA ARG A 78 -13.37 -12.96 -6.86
C ARG A 78 -14.15 -13.05 -8.16
N LYS A 79 -15.10 -13.96 -8.20
CA LYS A 79 -15.94 -14.13 -9.39
C LYS A 79 -17.18 -13.25 -9.24
N TRP A 80 -17.57 -12.65 -10.35
CA TRP A 80 -18.76 -11.81 -10.36
C TRP A 80 -19.34 -11.81 -11.75
N HIS A 81 -20.58 -11.30 -11.87
CA HIS A 81 -21.27 -11.21 -13.14
C HIS A 81 -21.43 -9.75 -13.50
N ASP A 82 -21.17 -9.41 -14.76
CA ASP A 82 -21.39 -8.05 -15.18
C ASP A 82 -22.84 -7.87 -15.61
N LYS A 83 -23.16 -6.70 -16.11
CA LYS A 83 -24.53 -6.38 -16.47
C LYS A 83 -25.05 -7.24 -17.59
N ASP A 84 -24.17 -7.72 -18.44
CA ASP A 84 -24.56 -8.56 -19.57
C ASP A 84 -24.63 -10.01 -19.20
N GLY A 85 -24.41 -10.35 -17.94
CA GLY A 85 -24.46 -11.71 -17.50
C GLY A 85 -23.18 -12.49 -17.73
N ASN A 86 -22.13 -11.82 -18.16
CA ASN A 86 -20.86 -12.49 -18.39
C ASN A 86 -20.13 -12.74 -17.09
N ASN A 87 -19.48 -13.90 -17.00
CA ASN A 87 -18.68 -14.21 -15.83
C ASN A 87 -17.37 -13.43 -15.88
N ARG A 88 -17.06 -12.80 -14.76
CA ARG A 88 -15.83 -12.02 -14.65
C ARG A 88 -15.06 -12.44 -13.43
N ILE A 89 -13.75 -12.23 -13.46
CA ILE A 89 -12.88 -12.51 -12.32
C ILE A 89 -12.06 -11.27 -12.05
N SER A 90 -12.10 -10.85 -10.80
CA SER A 90 -11.28 -9.73 -10.34
C SER A 90 -10.26 -10.25 -9.34
N TRP A 91 -9.08 -9.66 -9.35
CA TRP A 91 -8.02 -10.02 -8.42
C TRP A 91 -7.78 -8.85 -7.49
N GLU A 92 -7.65 -9.15 -6.21
CA GLU A 92 -7.43 -8.10 -5.23
C GLU A 92 -6.55 -8.65 -4.11
N ILE A 93 -5.86 -7.75 -3.43
CA ILE A 93 -5.03 -8.11 -2.29
C ILE A 93 -5.91 -8.02 -1.06
N GLN A 94 -6.16 -9.16 -0.44
CA GLN A 94 -7.02 -9.25 0.73
C GLN A 94 -6.20 -9.39 2.00
N ASN A 95 -6.83 -9.09 3.12
CA ASN A 95 -6.19 -9.16 4.44
C ASN A 95 -4.90 -8.35 4.44
N ALA A 96 -4.97 -7.19 3.86
CA ALA A 96 -3.79 -6.39 3.63
C ALA A 96 -3.35 -5.63 4.87
N HIS A 97 -2.06 -5.43 4.96
CA HIS A 97 -1.44 -4.58 5.96
C HIS A 97 -0.66 -3.51 5.25
N ALA A 98 -0.68 -2.31 5.79
CA ALA A 98 0.01 -1.18 5.17
C ALA A 98 1.15 -0.72 6.06
N GLU A 99 2.22 -0.26 5.42
CA GLU A 99 3.34 0.33 6.14
C GLU A 99 3.74 1.61 5.46
N PHE A 100 4.27 2.54 6.25
CA PHE A 100 4.78 3.78 5.68
C PHE A 100 6.06 3.51 4.91
N CYS A 101 6.23 4.25 3.83
CA CYS A 101 7.51 4.28 3.17
C CYS A 101 8.38 5.28 3.90
N GLY A 102 9.64 5.02 3.95
CA GLY A 102 10.53 5.82 4.75
C GLY A 102 10.41 7.27 4.54
N GLY A 103 10.02 7.76 3.70
CA GLY A 103 10.09 9.06 3.51
C GLY A 103 9.42 9.98 4.31
N LYS A 104 9.46 10.57 4.57
CA LYS A 104 8.95 11.29 5.15
C LYS A 104 8.43 12.24 4.55
N SER A 105 8.14 12.39 4.39
CA SER A 105 7.56 13.00 3.92
C SER A 105 7.56 14.24 3.87
N ASP A 106 7.28 14.62 3.58
CA ASP A 106 7.14 15.78 3.46
C ASP A 106 7.22 16.52 4.46
N ASN A 107 7.17 16.73 4.83
CA ASN A 107 7.23 17.45 5.77
C ASN A 107 7.95 17.37 6.61
N SER A 108 8.08 17.27 6.82
CA SER A 108 8.58 17.27 7.60
C SER A 108 9.41 17.45 8.22
N SER A 109 9.49 17.45 8.69
CA SER A 109 10.10 17.68 9.41
C SER A 109 10.97 17.38 9.80
N PRO A 110 11.29 17.40 10.07
CA PRO A 110 12.11 17.20 10.47
C PRO A 110 12.81 16.81 11.14
N SER A 111 12.77 16.55 11.54
CA SER A 111 13.32 16.20 12.15
C SER A 111 13.89 15.93 12.98
N GLU A 112 13.85 15.86 13.39
CA GLU A 112 14.31 15.71 14.32
C GLU A 112 14.81 14.70 14.67
N PRO A 113 14.50 14.26 15.05
CA PRO A 113 14.79 13.30 15.57
C PRO A 113 15.76 12.71 15.17
N VAL A 114 15.81 12.46 14.68
CA VAL A 114 16.71 11.99 14.14
C VAL A 114 17.85 12.12 14.64
N SER A 115 17.87 12.92 15.06
CA SER A 115 19.00 13.13 15.61
C SER A 115 19.53 12.05 16.25
N GLY A 116 19.01 11.62 17.00
CA GLY A 116 19.58 10.65 17.72
C GLY A 116 20.19 9.68 16.87
N PHE A 117 19.68 9.37 16.02
CA PHE A 117 20.07 8.54 15.25
C PHE A 117 21.32 8.73 14.78
N THR A 118 21.48 9.70 14.40
CA THR A 118 22.64 9.99 13.92
C THR A 118 23.68 9.51 14.58
N VAL A 119 23.70 9.84 15.53
CA VAL A 119 24.69 9.47 16.28
C VAL A 119 25.21 8.29 15.96
N ILE A 120 24.54 7.51 16.01
CA ILE A 120 25.00 6.37 15.82
C ILE A 120 25.89 6.25 14.91
N ASP A 121 25.55 6.63 14.26
CA ASP A 121 26.28 6.42 13.33
C ASP A 121 27.58 6.35 13.49
N ASP A 122 27.81 6.85 13.83
CA ASP A 122 29.06 6.90 13.91
C ASP A 122 29.60 5.84 14.16
N SER A 123 29.17 5.50 14.77
CA SER A 123 29.76 4.56 15.16
C SER A 123 29.93 3.79 14.20
N SER A 124 29.46 3.89 13.75
CA SER A 124 29.57 3.16 13.07
C SER A 124 30.54 2.75 12.56
N GLU A 125 30.90 3.08 12.60
CA GLU A 125 31.86 2.78 12.23
C GLU A 125 32.19 1.69 12.39
N ASP A 126 31.81 1.40 12.88
CA ASP A 126 32.18 0.41 13.21
C ASP A 126 31.58 -0.59 12.69
N LEU A 127 30.87 -0.62 12.48
CA LEU A 127 30.25 -1.54 12.18
C LEU A 127 30.67 -2.23 11.28
N PRO A 128 30.91 -2.68 11.37
CA PRO A 128 31.44 -3.35 10.67
C PRO A 128 30.70 -4.08 9.93
N PHE A 129 30.30 -4.41 9.83
CA PHE A 129 29.67 -5.12 9.20
C PHE A 129 29.66 -4.95 8.30
#